data_d739f0ce1cc586a0d6992d5a0b7954bb
#
_entry.id   d739f0ce1cc586a0d6992d5a0b7954bb
#
_cell.length_a   1.000
_cell.length_b   1.000
_cell.length_c   1.000
_cell.angle_alpha   90.00
_cell.angle_beta   90.00
_cell.angle_gamma   90.00
#
_symmetry.space_group_name_H-M   'P 1'
#
loop_
_entity.id
_entity.type
_entity.pdbx_description
1 polymer ?
#
loop_
_entity_poly.entity_id
_entity_poly.type
_entity_poly.pdbx_seq_one_letter_code
_entity_poly.pdbx_strand_id
1 'polypeptide(L)'
;MIVREPRVVSPYRALLAAVPVREDVVRVAGSETHVWTYEPPGGEEARVTVVAVHGFRGDHHGLEPVVAHLTGVRVVMPDLPGFGESTPLDGEHSVAAYAAWLTELVAALGLGPDVVVLGHSFGSIVASAAVAGGLRASRLVLVNPIAAPALSGPRGVLTQLAVAYYKAGAALPEAAGQSVLRNAGVVRITSLAMVKTHDRELRRWIHDQHDSYFSRFADRRVVLDAFRASVSSDVSTYAADVGVPTLLVAADRDDITALPAQHVLQGLFPDARLVVVEGVGHLIHYEKPREAAAAIEEFLA
;
A
#
# COMPACT_ATOMS: atom_id res chain seq x y z
N MET A 1 -8.09 -5.21 -22.28
CA MET A 1 -7.05 -4.34 -21.65
C MET A 1 -5.70 -4.95 -22.00
N ILE A 2 -4.75 -4.19 -22.59
CA ILE A 2 -3.39 -4.72 -22.80
C ILE A 2 -2.67 -4.53 -21.48
N VAL A 3 -2.64 -5.59 -20.67
CA VAL A 3 -1.83 -5.64 -19.46
C VAL A 3 -0.38 -5.75 -19.91
N ARG A 4 0.44 -4.78 -19.52
CA ARG A 4 1.87 -4.82 -19.83
C ARG A 4 2.56 -5.68 -18.76
N GLU A 5 3.13 -6.80 -19.18
CA GLU A 5 3.96 -7.62 -18.31
C GLU A 5 5.32 -6.94 -18.03
N PRO A 6 5.88 -7.11 -16.82
CA PRO A 6 7.22 -6.63 -16.51
C PRO A 6 8.27 -7.19 -17.46
N ARG A 7 9.18 -6.33 -17.92
CA ARG A 7 10.26 -6.69 -18.85
C ARG A 7 11.61 -6.88 -18.16
N VAL A 8 11.71 -6.33 -16.95
CA VAL A 8 12.94 -6.39 -16.16
C VAL A 8 12.77 -7.44 -15.08
N VAL A 9 13.75 -8.36 -15.03
CA VAL A 9 13.74 -9.43 -14.00
C VAL A 9 13.87 -8.79 -12.62
N SER A 10 13.01 -9.21 -11.69
CA SER A 10 13.04 -8.74 -10.31
C SER A 10 14.36 -9.12 -9.62
N PRO A 11 15.03 -8.18 -8.93
CA PRO A 11 16.19 -8.50 -8.10
C PRO A 11 15.84 -9.44 -6.94
N TYR A 12 14.56 -9.57 -6.59
CA TYR A 12 14.03 -10.41 -5.52
C TYR A 12 13.52 -11.77 -6.03
N ARG A 13 13.61 -12.04 -7.35
CA ARG A 13 13.05 -13.24 -7.99
C ARG A 13 13.49 -14.54 -7.32
N ALA A 14 14.77 -14.64 -6.98
CA ALA A 14 15.30 -15.89 -6.39
C ALA A 14 14.72 -16.15 -4.99
N LEU A 15 14.51 -15.11 -4.20
CA LEU A 15 13.88 -15.19 -2.87
C LEU A 15 12.40 -15.52 -3.01
N LEU A 16 11.69 -14.81 -3.87
CA LEU A 16 10.25 -15.03 -4.11
C LEU A 16 9.96 -16.42 -4.65
N ALA A 17 10.86 -17.00 -5.47
CA ALA A 17 10.70 -18.34 -6.00
C ALA A 17 10.70 -19.44 -4.91
N ALA A 18 11.22 -19.13 -3.71
CA ALA A 18 11.21 -20.05 -2.56
C ALA A 18 9.96 -19.89 -1.68
N VAL A 19 9.14 -18.86 -1.93
CA VAL A 19 7.92 -18.56 -1.17
C VAL A 19 6.73 -19.20 -1.88
N PRO A 20 6.06 -20.20 -1.30
CA PRO A 20 4.83 -20.73 -1.88
C PRO A 20 3.74 -19.65 -1.88
N VAL A 21 3.07 -19.49 -3.01
CA VAL A 21 1.97 -18.54 -3.15
C VAL A 21 0.76 -19.24 -3.73
N ARG A 22 -0.43 -18.88 -3.24
CA ARG A 22 -1.72 -19.26 -3.81
C ARG A 22 -2.59 -18.03 -3.99
N GLU A 23 -3.44 -18.07 -4.98
CA GLU A 23 -4.45 -17.05 -5.26
C GLU A 23 -5.82 -17.59 -4.91
N ASP A 24 -6.62 -16.76 -4.25
CA ASP A 24 -8.03 -17.01 -3.95
C ASP A 24 -8.86 -15.80 -4.39
N VAL A 25 -10.15 -16.01 -4.66
CA VAL A 25 -11.10 -14.93 -4.93
C VAL A 25 -12.19 -14.96 -3.87
N VAL A 26 -12.37 -13.85 -3.16
CA VAL A 26 -13.34 -13.71 -2.09
C VAL A 26 -14.34 -12.61 -2.42
N ARG A 27 -15.63 -12.90 -2.37
CA ARG A 27 -16.66 -11.88 -2.60
C ARG A 27 -16.97 -11.13 -1.30
N VAL A 28 -16.62 -9.83 -1.26
CA VAL A 28 -16.76 -8.96 -0.08
C VAL A 28 -17.17 -7.56 -0.53
N ALA A 29 -18.17 -6.96 0.13
CA ALA A 29 -18.66 -5.61 -0.14
C ALA A 29 -18.99 -5.35 -1.64
N GLY A 30 -19.52 -6.37 -2.32
CA GLY A 30 -19.82 -6.34 -3.76
C GLY A 30 -18.63 -6.57 -4.69
N SER A 31 -17.39 -6.54 -4.18
CA SER A 31 -16.17 -6.82 -4.94
C SER A 31 -15.85 -8.31 -5.00
N GLU A 32 -15.43 -8.80 -6.15
CA GLU A 32 -14.63 -10.02 -6.28
C GLU A 32 -13.19 -9.63 -5.99
N THR A 33 -12.78 -9.83 -4.73
CA THR A 33 -11.46 -9.46 -4.23
C THR A 33 -10.48 -10.60 -4.47
N HIS A 34 -9.45 -10.35 -5.26
CA HIS A 34 -8.33 -11.26 -5.45
C HIS A 34 -7.37 -11.14 -4.28
N VAL A 35 -6.94 -12.28 -3.74
CA VAL A 35 -6.12 -12.39 -2.53
C VAL A 35 -4.99 -13.37 -2.79
N TRP A 36 -3.75 -12.91 -2.63
CA TRP A 36 -2.56 -13.76 -2.68
C TRP A 36 -2.10 -14.08 -1.28
N THR A 37 -1.97 -15.37 -0.99
CA THR A 37 -1.44 -15.85 0.28
C THR A 37 -0.04 -16.40 0.06
N TYR A 38 0.93 -15.79 0.71
CA TYR A 38 2.34 -16.15 0.70
C TYR A 38 2.64 -16.89 1.99
N GLU A 39 3.06 -18.15 1.86
CA GLU A 39 3.41 -19.02 3.00
C GLU A 39 4.91 -18.91 3.31
N PRO A 40 5.35 -19.16 4.56
CA PRO A 40 6.76 -19.23 4.87
C PRO A 40 7.50 -20.21 3.97
N PRO A 41 8.73 -19.88 3.52
CA PRO A 41 9.52 -20.78 2.69
C PRO A 41 9.87 -22.07 3.44
N GLY A 42 10.09 -23.18 2.70
CA GLY A 42 10.52 -24.44 3.26
C GLY A 42 9.44 -25.26 3.97
N GLY A 43 8.17 -24.83 3.93
CA GLY A 43 7.06 -25.55 4.58
C GLY A 43 7.01 -25.35 6.09
N GLU A 44 7.66 -24.32 6.61
CA GLU A 44 7.56 -23.93 8.03
C GLU A 44 6.14 -23.49 8.37
N GLU A 45 5.70 -23.81 9.59
CA GLU A 45 4.42 -23.29 10.09
C GLU A 45 4.54 -21.79 10.37
N ALA A 46 3.57 -21.03 9.87
CA ALA A 46 3.55 -19.59 10.12
C ALA A 46 3.29 -19.27 11.60
N ARG A 47 4.18 -18.51 12.22
CA ARG A 47 4.04 -18.03 13.60
C ARG A 47 2.97 -16.93 13.73
N VAL A 48 2.76 -16.18 12.66
CA VAL A 48 1.82 -15.05 12.60
C VAL A 48 1.30 -14.90 11.18
N THR A 49 0.06 -14.41 11.07
CA THR A 49 -0.54 -14.01 9.79
C THR A 49 -0.66 -12.50 9.70
N VAL A 50 -0.14 -11.94 8.62
CA VAL A 50 -0.20 -10.51 8.30
C VAL A 50 -1.14 -10.29 7.11
N VAL A 51 -2.16 -9.45 7.25
CA VAL A 51 -2.94 -8.96 6.11
C VAL A 51 -2.33 -7.64 5.66
N ALA A 52 -1.81 -7.58 4.44
CA ALA A 52 -1.04 -6.45 3.94
C ALA A 52 -1.78 -5.71 2.81
N VAL A 53 -2.10 -4.43 3.06
CA VAL A 53 -2.85 -3.56 2.16
C VAL A 53 -1.90 -2.62 1.43
N HIS A 54 -1.92 -2.66 0.10
CA HIS A 54 -1.04 -1.88 -0.77
C HIS A 54 -1.44 -0.39 -0.86
N GLY A 55 -0.57 0.42 -1.47
CA GLY A 55 -0.77 1.84 -1.68
C GLY A 55 -1.67 2.18 -2.87
N PHE A 56 -2.00 3.47 -3.00
CA PHE A 56 -2.78 4.01 -4.11
C PHE A 56 -2.16 3.67 -5.48
N ARG A 57 -2.97 3.17 -6.40
CA ARG A 57 -2.59 2.70 -7.74
C ARG A 57 -1.63 1.50 -7.76
N GLY A 58 -1.34 0.89 -6.61
CA GLY A 58 -0.59 -0.35 -6.53
C GLY A 58 -1.49 -1.58 -6.64
N ASP A 59 -0.87 -2.72 -6.48
CA ASP A 59 -1.45 -4.04 -6.30
C ASP A 59 -0.54 -4.88 -5.40
N HIS A 60 -0.82 -6.16 -5.20
CA HIS A 60 -0.03 -7.07 -4.37
C HIS A 60 1.46 -7.13 -4.74
N HIS A 61 1.82 -6.99 -6.02
CA HIS A 61 3.23 -7.01 -6.46
C HIS A 61 4.08 -5.94 -5.78
N GLY A 62 3.47 -4.82 -5.34
CA GLY A 62 4.19 -3.73 -4.69
C GLY A 62 4.87 -4.15 -3.39
N LEU A 63 4.30 -5.08 -2.63
CA LEU A 63 4.84 -5.52 -1.34
C LEU A 63 5.61 -6.84 -1.42
N GLU A 64 5.61 -7.54 -2.55
CA GLU A 64 6.37 -8.79 -2.75
C GLU A 64 7.85 -8.69 -2.35
N PRO A 65 8.59 -7.58 -2.62
CA PRO A 65 9.96 -7.48 -2.18
C PRO A 65 10.13 -7.55 -0.65
N VAL A 66 9.17 -7.04 0.11
CA VAL A 66 9.17 -7.15 1.57
C VAL A 66 8.88 -8.60 1.98
N VAL A 67 7.87 -9.22 1.36
CA VAL A 67 7.52 -10.64 1.59
C VAL A 67 8.72 -11.55 1.35
N ALA A 68 9.51 -11.27 0.31
CA ALA A 68 10.72 -12.04 -0.03
C ALA A 68 11.77 -12.10 1.10
N HIS A 69 11.69 -11.19 2.06
CA HIS A 69 12.63 -11.10 3.19
C HIS A 69 12.01 -11.49 4.53
N LEU A 70 10.70 -11.77 4.60
CA LEU A 70 10.05 -12.20 5.83
C LEU A 70 10.23 -13.71 6.06
N THR A 71 10.44 -14.10 7.31
CA THR A 71 10.60 -15.50 7.74
C THR A 71 9.55 -15.88 8.79
N GLY A 72 8.97 -17.08 8.66
CA GLY A 72 7.96 -17.58 9.59
C GLY A 72 6.67 -16.74 9.64
N VAL A 73 6.38 -15.94 8.61
CA VAL A 73 5.21 -15.08 8.50
C VAL A 73 4.38 -15.52 7.29
N ARG A 74 3.09 -15.79 7.50
CA ARG A 74 2.12 -15.88 6.41
C ARG A 74 1.68 -14.47 6.05
N VAL A 75 1.77 -14.09 4.78
CA VAL A 75 1.29 -12.78 4.32
C VAL A 75 0.11 -12.96 3.37
N VAL A 76 -1.00 -12.34 3.71
CA VAL A 76 -2.23 -12.32 2.92
C VAL A 76 -2.33 -10.93 2.28
N MET A 77 -2.21 -10.85 0.97
CA MET A 77 -2.22 -9.60 0.21
C MET A 77 -3.43 -9.53 -0.72
N PRO A 78 -4.50 -8.84 -0.32
CA PRO A 78 -5.58 -8.52 -1.25
C PRO A 78 -5.18 -7.37 -2.17
N ASP A 79 -5.64 -7.39 -3.41
CA ASP A 79 -5.74 -6.18 -4.22
C ASP A 79 -6.93 -5.35 -3.71
N LEU A 80 -6.70 -4.06 -3.47
CA LEU A 80 -7.78 -3.13 -3.10
C LEU A 80 -8.88 -3.14 -4.16
N PRO A 81 -10.16 -3.14 -3.77
CA PRO A 81 -11.27 -3.10 -4.71
C PRO A 81 -11.10 -2.02 -5.78
N GLY A 82 -11.18 -2.46 -7.04
CA GLY A 82 -11.01 -1.62 -8.22
C GLY A 82 -9.56 -1.41 -8.67
N PHE A 83 -8.58 -2.04 -8.00
CA PHE A 83 -7.17 -2.07 -8.39
C PHE A 83 -6.69 -3.50 -8.63
N GLY A 84 -5.57 -3.66 -9.35
CA GLY A 84 -5.02 -4.96 -9.71
C GLY A 84 -6.04 -5.83 -10.43
N GLU A 85 -6.31 -6.99 -9.89
CA GLU A 85 -7.28 -7.96 -10.43
C GLU A 85 -8.65 -7.87 -9.71
N SER A 86 -8.77 -7.11 -8.61
CA SER A 86 -10.03 -6.98 -7.85
C SER A 86 -11.06 -6.10 -8.54
N THR A 87 -12.32 -6.53 -8.53
CA THR A 87 -13.42 -5.70 -9.06
C THR A 87 -13.77 -4.55 -8.12
N PRO A 88 -14.40 -3.46 -8.59
CA PRO A 88 -14.80 -2.34 -7.75
C PRO A 88 -15.78 -2.72 -6.64
N LEU A 89 -15.87 -1.86 -5.61
CA LEU A 89 -16.99 -1.86 -4.66
C LEU A 89 -18.29 -1.42 -5.35
N ASP A 90 -19.42 -1.83 -4.82
CA ASP A 90 -20.74 -1.39 -5.32
C ASP A 90 -21.00 0.12 -5.16
N GLY A 91 -20.31 0.76 -4.20
CA GLY A 91 -20.51 2.16 -3.84
C GLY A 91 -19.31 3.07 -4.14
N GLU A 92 -19.20 4.15 -3.37
CA GLU A 92 -18.08 5.09 -3.42
C GLU A 92 -16.81 4.46 -2.84
N HIS A 93 -15.67 4.74 -3.46
CA HIS A 93 -14.35 4.27 -3.01
C HIS A 93 -13.74 5.23 -1.97
N SER A 94 -14.45 5.44 -0.84
CA SER A 94 -14.00 6.25 0.29
C SER A 94 -13.11 5.46 1.26
N VAL A 95 -12.39 6.15 2.17
CA VAL A 95 -11.61 5.49 3.24
C VAL A 95 -12.52 4.61 4.10
N ALA A 96 -13.72 5.10 4.44
CA ALA A 96 -14.67 4.34 5.25
C ALA A 96 -15.14 3.05 4.53
N ALA A 97 -15.38 3.13 3.21
CA ALA A 97 -15.78 1.96 2.42
C ALA A 97 -14.64 0.92 2.32
N TYR A 98 -13.40 1.36 2.11
CA TYR A 98 -12.24 0.47 2.12
C TYR A 98 -11.97 -0.13 3.52
N ALA A 99 -12.16 0.63 4.59
CA ALA A 99 -12.01 0.13 5.96
C ALA A 99 -13.07 -0.93 6.30
N ALA A 100 -14.33 -0.71 5.91
CA ALA A 100 -15.41 -1.69 6.06
C ALA A 100 -15.11 -2.96 5.24
N TRP A 101 -14.70 -2.80 3.97
CA TRP A 101 -14.28 -3.90 3.11
C TRP A 101 -13.14 -4.73 3.75
N LEU A 102 -12.11 -4.08 4.31
CA LEU A 102 -11.00 -4.79 4.94
C LEU A 102 -11.47 -5.60 6.16
N THR A 103 -12.38 -5.04 6.96
CA THR A 103 -12.95 -5.71 8.11
C THR A 103 -13.76 -6.95 7.70
N GLU A 104 -14.60 -6.82 6.66
CA GLU A 104 -15.38 -7.92 6.12
C GLU A 104 -14.47 -8.98 5.47
N LEU A 105 -13.41 -8.58 4.77
CA LEU A 105 -12.44 -9.50 4.15
C LEU A 105 -11.73 -10.36 5.21
N VAL A 106 -11.23 -9.74 6.27
CA VAL A 106 -10.57 -10.47 7.38
C VAL A 106 -11.50 -11.50 7.99
N ALA A 107 -12.78 -11.14 8.18
CA ALA A 107 -13.81 -12.04 8.68
C ALA A 107 -14.14 -13.17 7.67
N ALA A 108 -14.27 -12.85 6.38
CA ALA A 108 -14.57 -13.81 5.31
C ALA A 108 -13.43 -14.83 5.12
N LEU A 109 -12.18 -14.41 5.35
CA LEU A 109 -11.01 -15.29 5.34
C LEU A 109 -10.89 -16.16 6.61
N GLY A 110 -11.78 -15.97 7.60
CA GLY A 110 -11.74 -16.70 8.87
C GLY A 110 -10.52 -16.35 9.73
N LEU A 111 -9.92 -15.18 9.55
CA LEU A 111 -8.77 -14.76 10.32
C LEU A 111 -9.22 -14.23 11.69
N GLY A 112 -8.57 -14.78 12.73
CA GLY A 112 -8.88 -14.44 14.11
C GLY A 112 -8.29 -13.10 14.56
N PRO A 113 -8.51 -12.74 15.86
CA PRO A 113 -8.02 -11.48 16.42
C PRO A 113 -6.49 -11.38 16.54
N ASP A 114 -5.80 -12.48 16.37
CA ASP A 114 -4.32 -12.53 16.40
C ASP A 114 -3.68 -12.08 15.09
N VAL A 115 -4.50 -11.76 14.08
CA VAL A 115 -4.01 -11.23 12.81
C VAL A 115 -3.29 -9.89 13.01
N VAL A 116 -2.21 -9.69 12.27
CA VAL A 116 -1.55 -8.38 12.15
C VAL A 116 -2.05 -7.70 10.89
N VAL A 117 -2.37 -6.42 10.99
CA VAL A 117 -2.74 -5.62 9.80
C VAL A 117 -1.55 -4.76 9.41
N LEU A 118 -1.16 -4.82 8.13
CA LEU A 118 -0.13 -3.97 7.57
C LEU A 118 -0.73 -3.07 6.48
N GLY A 119 -0.41 -1.79 6.51
CA GLY A 119 -0.78 -0.83 5.47
C GLY A 119 0.43 -0.10 4.92
N HIS A 120 0.55 -0.02 3.58
CA HIS A 120 1.57 0.78 2.91
C HIS A 120 0.95 2.03 2.27
N SER A 121 1.50 3.22 2.52
CA SER A 121 1.05 4.47 1.89
C SER A 121 -0.46 4.70 2.07
N PHE A 122 -1.28 4.77 1.03
CA PHE A 122 -2.74 4.85 1.13
C PHE A 122 -3.33 3.68 1.95
N GLY A 123 -2.77 2.47 1.80
CA GLY A 123 -3.15 1.32 2.62
C GLY A 123 -2.95 1.56 4.12
N SER A 124 -2.03 2.47 4.52
CA SER A 124 -1.86 2.85 5.93
C SER A 124 -3.07 3.59 6.49
N ILE A 125 -3.72 4.44 5.68
CA ILE A 125 -4.96 5.12 6.05
C ILE A 125 -6.09 4.10 6.21
N VAL A 126 -6.24 3.20 5.23
CA VAL A 126 -7.27 2.15 5.22
C VAL A 126 -7.11 1.22 6.43
N ALA A 127 -5.90 0.74 6.70
CA ALA A 127 -5.59 -0.14 7.82
C ALA A 127 -5.87 0.55 9.17
N SER A 128 -5.44 1.79 9.34
CA SER A 128 -5.68 2.57 10.56
C SER A 128 -7.17 2.84 10.78
N ALA A 129 -7.89 3.21 9.71
CA ALA A 129 -9.34 3.43 9.78
C ALA A 129 -10.10 2.14 10.15
N ALA A 130 -9.70 1.00 9.60
CA ALA A 130 -10.32 -0.29 9.90
C ALA A 130 -10.08 -0.70 11.36
N VAL A 131 -8.84 -0.60 11.86
CA VAL A 131 -8.50 -0.96 13.25
C VAL A 131 -9.18 -0.01 14.25
N ALA A 132 -9.12 1.30 14.02
CA ALA A 132 -9.83 2.29 14.83
C ALA A 132 -11.35 2.10 14.80
N GLY A 133 -11.89 1.62 13.65
CA GLY A 133 -13.31 1.29 13.46
C GLY A 133 -13.75 -0.05 14.05
N GLY A 134 -12.86 -0.79 14.72
CA GLY A 134 -13.17 -2.02 15.44
C GLY A 134 -12.74 -3.33 14.76
N LEU A 135 -11.97 -3.29 13.67
CA LEU A 135 -11.31 -4.49 13.16
C LEU A 135 -10.39 -5.05 14.25
N ARG A 136 -10.66 -6.29 14.66
CA ARG A 136 -9.87 -6.96 15.70
C ARG A 136 -8.56 -7.44 15.10
N ALA A 137 -7.46 -6.85 15.56
CA ALA A 137 -6.10 -7.20 15.19
C ALA A 137 -5.22 -7.24 16.44
N SER A 138 -4.13 -8.00 16.40
CA SER A 138 -3.17 -8.07 17.52
C SER A 138 -2.16 -6.91 17.45
N ARG A 139 -1.80 -6.45 16.26
CA ARG A 139 -0.82 -5.39 16.00
C ARG A 139 -1.16 -4.66 14.70
N LEU A 140 -0.67 -3.43 14.57
CA LEU A 140 -0.75 -2.64 13.34
C LEU A 140 0.67 -2.28 12.86
N VAL A 141 0.95 -2.47 11.56
CA VAL A 141 2.21 -2.08 10.93
C VAL A 141 1.93 -1.11 9.81
N LEU A 142 2.58 0.04 9.80
CA LEU A 142 2.40 1.09 8.80
C LEU A 142 3.73 1.41 8.12
N VAL A 143 3.84 1.09 6.83
CA VAL A 143 5.04 1.35 6.02
C VAL A 143 4.81 2.60 5.18
N ASN A 144 5.72 3.58 5.25
CA ASN A 144 5.55 4.91 4.67
C ASN A 144 4.15 5.50 4.96
N PRO A 145 3.70 5.58 6.25
CA PRO A 145 2.36 6.04 6.57
C PRO A 145 2.12 7.48 6.12
N ILE A 146 0.92 7.77 5.66
CA ILE A 146 0.48 9.13 5.33
C ILE A 146 0.15 9.84 6.65
N ALA A 147 1.13 10.54 7.21
CA ALA A 147 1.09 11.09 8.57
C ALA A 147 0.39 12.44 8.70
N ALA A 148 0.10 13.11 7.57
CA ALA A 148 -0.53 14.43 7.55
C ALA A 148 -1.29 14.64 6.23
N PRO A 149 -2.29 15.55 6.20
CA PRO A 149 -3.04 15.85 5.00
C PRO A 149 -2.12 16.26 3.84
N ALA A 150 -2.31 15.65 2.67
CA ALA A 150 -1.44 15.82 1.50
C ALA A 150 -1.34 17.28 0.99
N LEU A 151 -2.31 18.12 1.33
CA LEU A 151 -2.34 19.54 0.95
C LEU A 151 -1.63 20.47 1.97
N SER A 152 -1.25 19.93 3.14
CA SER A 152 -0.54 20.68 4.19
C SER A 152 0.95 20.36 4.12
N GLY A 153 1.76 21.28 3.63
CA GLY A 153 3.22 21.11 3.64
C GLY A 153 3.94 21.80 2.48
N PRO A 154 5.28 21.86 2.49
CA PRO A 154 6.08 22.60 1.51
C PRO A 154 5.94 22.09 0.07
N ARG A 155 5.35 20.92 -0.13
CA ARG A 155 5.08 20.32 -1.46
C ARG A 155 3.63 20.39 -1.90
N GLY A 156 2.82 21.20 -1.27
CA GLY A 156 1.44 21.45 -1.69
C GLY A 156 1.30 21.77 -3.18
N VAL A 157 2.33 22.34 -3.83
CA VAL A 157 2.34 22.60 -5.28
C VAL A 157 2.29 21.30 -6.09
N LEU A 158 3.09 20.26 -5.74
CA LEU A 158 3.04 18.97 -6.45
C LEU A 158 1.71 18.26 -6.23
N THR A 159 1.18 18.33 -5.02
CA THR A 159 -0.16 17.80 -4.72
C THR A 159 -1.24 18.56 -5.48
N GLN A 160 -1.13 19.89 -5.61
CA GLN A 160 -2.06 20.68 -6.41
C GLN A 160 -1.99 20.32 -7.90
N LEU A 161 -0.80 20.07 -8.44
CA LEU A 161 -0.64 19.56 -9.81
C LEU A 161 -1.27 18.18 -9.99
N ALA A 162 -1.11 17.28 -9.02
CA ALA A 162 -1.80 15.99 -9.03
C ALA A 162 -3.32 16.19 -8.98
N VAL A 163 -3.83 17.05 -8.09
CA VAL A 163 -5.26 17.40 -8.01
C VAL A 163 -5.77 17.94 -9.36
N ALA A 164 -5.02 18.85 -9.99
CA ALA A 164 -5.37 19.38 -11.30
C ALA A 164 -5.41 18.31 -12.38
N TYR A 165 -4.44 17.40 -12.39
CA TYR A 165 -4.38 16.25 -13.30
C TYR A 165 -5.60 15.34 -13.14
N TYR A 166 -5.96 14.97 -11.90
CA TYR A 166 -7.14 14.12 -11.65
C TYR A 166 -8.44 14.85 -11.97
N LYS A 167 -8.55 16.17 -11.68
CA LYS A 167 -9.69 17.00 -12.09
C LYS A 167 -9.83 17.07 -13.61
N ALA A 168 -8.73 17.24 -14.34
CA ALA A 168 -8.74 17.23 -15.80
C ALA A 168 -9.22 15.88 -16.33
N GLY A 169 -8.74 14.76 -15.78
CA GLY A 169 -9.24 13.42 -16.11
C GLY A 169 -10.73 13.24 -15.81
N ALA A 170 -11.24 13.88 -14.75
CA ALA A 170 -12.65 13.86 -14.39
C ALA A 170 -13.55 14.68 -15.35
N ALA A 171 -13.05 15.81 -15.83
CA ALA A 171 -13.81 16.74 -16.67
C ALA A 171 -13.95 16.30 -18.13
N LEU A 172 -13.08 15.42 -18.61
CA LEU A 172 -13.11 14.91 -20.00
C LEU A 172 -14.23 13.86 -20.19
N PRO A 173 -14.66 13.59 -21.45
CA PRO A 173 -15.47 12.41 -21.77
C PRO A 173 -14.79 11.13 -21.24
N GLU A 174 -15.57 10.13 -20.86
CA GLU A 174 -15.09 8.96 -20.09
C GLU A 174 -13.86 8.27 -20.71
N ALA A 175 -13.91 7.92 -21.99
CA ALA A 175 -12.79 7.26 -22.67
C ALA A 175 -11.52 8.13 -22.72
N ALA A 176 -11.67 9.44 -22.95
CA ALA A 176 -10.56 10.37 -22.98
C ALA A 176 -9.97 10.59 -21.58
N GLY A 177 -10.82 10.76 -20.57
CA GLY A 177 -10.40 10.90 -19.18
C GLY A 177 -9.67 9.66 -18.66
N GLN A 178 -10.19 8.48 -18.98
CA GLN A 178 -9.52 7.22 -18.64
C GLN A 178 -8.15 7.09 -19.32
N SER A 179 -8.05 7.47 -20.60
CA SER A 179 -6.78 7.49 -21.33
C SER A 179 -5.75 8.44 -20.70
N VAL A 180 -6.19 9.64 -20.28
CA VAL A 180 -5.33 10.59 -19.58
C VAL A 180 -4.84 10.01 -18.25
N LEU A 181 -5.72 9.41 -17.45
CA LEU A 181 -5.37 8.86 -16.14
C LEU A 181 -4.48 7.59 -16.23
N ARG A 182 -4.45 6.92 -17.39
CA ARG A 182 -3.56 5.80 -17.71
C ARG A 182 -2.30 6.21 -18.47
N ASN A 183 -2.03 7.51 -18.60
CA ASN A 183 -0.93 8.00 -19.42
C ASN A 183 0.44 7.54 -18.88
N ALA A 184 1.15 6.74 -19.67
CA ALA A 184 2.45 6.18 -19.29
C ALA A 184 3.51 7.25 -19.03
N GLY A 185 3.43 8.42 -19.70
CA GLY A 185 4.33 9.54 -19.45
C GLY A 185 4.16 10.12 -18.05
N VAL A 186 2.92 10.25 -17.56
CA VAL A 186 2.63 10.70 -16.19
C VAL A 186 3.12 9.68 -15.18
N VAL A 187 2.86 8.38 -15.41
CA VAL A 187 3.39 7.30 -14.56
C VAL A 187 4.91 7.37 -14.49
N ARG A 188 5.58 7.56 -15.62
CA ARG A 188 7.05 7.65 -15.68
C ARG A 188 7.58 8.88 -14.93
N ILE A 189 6.96 10.04 -15.07
CA ILE A 189 7.35 11.27 -14.34
C ILE A 189 7.19 11.05 -12.83
N THR A 190 6.07 10.48 -12.40
CA THR A 190 5.82 10.14 -10.99
C THR A 190 6.88 9.17 -10.47
N SER A 191 7.18 8.11 -11.23
CA SER A 191 8.21 7.13 -10.90
C SER A 191 9.59 7.78 -10.74
N LEU A 192 9.97 8.67 -11.65
CA LEU A 192 11.25 9.40 -11.59
C LEU A 192 11.35 10.30 -10.35
N ALA A 193 10.25 10.92 -9.93
CA ALA A 193 10.22 11.76 -8.75
C ALA A 193 10.34 10.96 -7.44
N MET A 194 9.76 9.76 -7.38
CA MET A 194 9.69 8.94 -6.17
C MET A 194 10.97 8.15 -5.90
N VAL A 195 11.65 7.66 -6.95
CA VAL A 195 12.85 6.82 -6.81
C VAL A 195 14.05 7.62 -6.33
N LYS A 196 14.68 7.18 -5.24
CA LYS A 196 15.87 7.82 -4.63
C LYS A 196 17.15 7.02 -4.83
N THR A 197 17.07 5.71 -5.05
CA THR A 197 18.26 4.88 -5.23
C THR A 197 19.13 5.34 -6.42
N HIS A 198 20.44 5.23 -6.29
CA HIS A 198 21.40 5.46 -7.37
C HIS A 198 21.79 4.18 -8.12
N ASP A 199 21.37 3.02 -7.64
CA ASP A 199 21.55 1.75 -8.32
C ASP A 199 20.74 1.73 -9.63
N ARG A 200 21.45 1.58 -10.75
CA ARG A 200 20.86 1.67 -12.10
C ARG A 200 19.95 0.48 -12.41
N GLU A 201 20.28 -0.70 -11.90
CA GLU A 201 19.50 -1.92 -12.15
C GLU A 201 18.21 -1.89 -11.33
N LEU A 202 18.32 -1.55 -10.05
CA LEU A 202 17.16 -1.38 -9.17
C LEU A 202 16.22 -0.27 -9.69
N ARG A 203 16.76 0.88 -10.11
CA ARG A 203 15.96 1.97 -10.73
C ARG A 203 15.21 1.50 -11.97
N ARG A 204 15.89 0.77 -12.86
CA ARG A 204 15.27 0.25 -14.08
C ARG A 204 14.12 -0.69 -13.74
N TRP A 205 14.33 -1.57 -12.77
CA TRP A 205 13.32 -2.50 -12.31
C TRP A 205 12.12 -1.76 -11.68
N ILE A 206 12.35 -0.79 -10.76
CA ILE A 206 11.27 0.00 -10.14
C ILE A 206 10.44 0.74 -11.21
N HIS A 207 11.09 1.34 -12.19
CA HIS A 207 10.38 2.01 -13.28
C HIS A 207 9.54 1.03 -14.10
N ASP A 208 10.03 -0.18 -14.33
CA ASP A 208 9.28 -1.22 -15.04
C ASP A 208 8.08 -1.72 -14.22
N GLN A 209 8.21 -1.84 -12.89
CA GLN A 209 7.11 -2.15 -11.99
C GLN A 209 6.01 -1.06 -12.08
N HIS A 210 6.37 0.21 -11.98
CA HIS A 210 5.41 1.29 -12.11
C HIS A 210 4.72 1.33 -13.48
N ASP A 211 5.49 1.13 -14.57
CA ASP A 211 4.93 1.08 -15.93
C ASP A 211 3.96 -0.10 -16.12
N SER A 212 4.19 -1.21 -15.42
CA SER A 212 3.39 -2.43 -15.56
C SER A 212 2.14 -2.43 -14.68
N TYR A 213 2.20 -1.87 -13.46
CA TYR A 213 1.16 -2.04 -12.46
C TYR A 213 0.38 -0.76 -12.12
N PHE A 214 0.98 0.45 -12.14
CA PHE A 214 0.32 1.70 -11.70
C PHE A 214 -0.90 2.14 -12.52
N SER A 215 -1.17 1.51 -13.63
CA SER A 215 -2.36 1.80 -14.45
C SER A 215 -3.39 0.68 -14.43
N ARG A 216 -3.24 -0.31 -13.55
CA ARG A 216 -4.18 -1.41 -13.34
C ARG A 216 -5.28 -0.98 -12.37
N PHE A 217 -6.18 -0.13 -12.82
CA PHE A 217 -7.42 0.22 -12.12
C PHE A 217 -8.62 -0.03 -13.04
N ALA A 218 -9.76 -0.39 -12.46
CA ALA A 218 -10.95 -0.83 -13.20
C ALA A 218 -11.46 0.27 -14.13
N ASP A 219 -11.79 1.43 -13.56
CA ASP A 219 -12.35 2.55 -14.30
C ASP A 219 -11.93 3.90 -13.73
N ARG A 220 -12.38 4.97 -14.40
CA ARG A 220 -12.11 6.35 -14.03
C ARG A 220 -12.69 6.72 -12.67
N ARG A 221 -13.88 6.25 -12.32
CA ARG A 221 -14.57 6.55 -11.06
C ARG A 221 -13.73 6.05 -9.88
N VAL A 222 -13.32 4.79 -9.95
CA VAL A 222 -12.47 4.15 -8.92
C VAL A 222 -11.23 4.97 -8.62
N VAL A 223 -10.45 5.30 -9.64
CA VAL A 223 -9.18 6.01 -9.41
C VAL A 223 -9.39 7.44 -8.92
N LEU A 224 -10.48 8.10 -9.32
CA LEU A 224 -10.81 9.46 -8.86
C LEU A 224 -11.30 9.45 -7.41
N ASP A 225 -12.15 8.53 -7.04
CA ASP A 225 -12.66 8.40 -5.67
C ASP A 225 -11.52 8.00 -4.71
N ALA A 226 -10.72 7.00 -5.07
CA ALA A 226 -9.56 6.60 -4.28
C ALA A 226 -8.50 7.70 -4.18
N PHE A 227 -8.30 8.51 -5.24
CA PHE A 227 -7.44 9.68 -5.17
C PHE A 227 -7.97 10.71 -4.16
N ARG A 228 -9.27 11.04 -4.22
CA ARG A 228 -9.89 11.93 -3.23
C ARG A 228 -9.71 11.38 -1.81
N ALA A 229 -9.99 10.10 -1.60
CA ALA A 229 -9.79 9.43 -0.32
C ALA A 229 -8.35 9.57 0.18
N SER A 230 -7.35 9.39 -0.70
CA SER A 230 -5.92 9.42 -0.35
C SER A 230 -5.39 10.82 -0.02
N VAL A 231 -6.02 11.90 -0.52
CA VAL A 231 -5.56 13.29 -0.28
C VAL A 231 -6.39 14.03 0.76
N SER A 232 -7.59 13.54 1.10
CA SER A 232 -8.51 14.16 2.06
C SER A 232 -8.45 13.56 3.46
N SER A 233 -7.70 12.48 3.65
CA SER A 233 -7.55 11.79 4.93
C SER A 233 -6.10 11.38 5.14
N ASP A 234 -5.73 11.14 6.37
CA ASP A 234 -4.43 10.65 6.78
C ASP A 234 -4.54 9.82 8.08
N VAL A 235 -3.44 9.17 8.44
CA VAL A 235 -3.40 8.27 9.60
C VAL A 235 -3.65 9.00 10.92
N SER A 236 -3.28 10.29 11.01
CA SER A 236 -3.44 11.07 12.26
C SER A 236 -4.90 11.19 12.69
N THR A 237 -5.84 11.10 11.74
CA THR A 237 -7.28 11.10 11.99
C THR A 237 -7.73 9.92 12.86
N TYR A 238 -7.03 8.79 12.80
CA TYR A 238 -7.42 7.52 13.43
C TYR A 238 -6.49 7.11 14.57
N ALA A 239 -5.29 7.69 14.64
CA ALA A 239 -4.20 7.22 15.50
C ALA A 239 -4.58 7.10 16.99
N ALA A 240 -5.34 8.06 17.51
CA ALA A 240 -5.76 8.07 18.93
C ALA A 240 -6.72 6.92 19.29
N ASP A 241 -7.47 6.40 18.31
CA ASP A 241 -8.46 5.33 18.48
C ASP A 241 -7.88 3.93 18.19
N VAL A 242 -6.61 3.84 17.79
CA VAL A 242 -5.92 2.55 17.58
C VAL A 242 -5.39 2.04 18.91
N GLY A 243 -6.09 1.06 19.47
CA GLY A 243 -5.79 0.49 20.80
C GLY A 243 -4.79 -0.67 20.80
N VAL A 244 -4.13 -0.96 19.68
CA VAL A 244 -3.15 -2.06 19.55
C VAL A 244 -1.73 -1.54 19.36
N PRO A 245 -0.68 -2.30 19.76
CA PRO A 245 0.69 -1.94 19.48
C PRO A 245 0.91 -1.65 18.00
N THR A 246 1.56 -0.54 17.68
CA THR A 246 1.72 -0.06 16.31
C THR A 246 3.19 0.17 15.96
N LEU A 247 3.60 -0.32 14.80
CA LEU A 247 4.91 -0.03 14.21
C LEU A 247 4.75 0.95 13.04
N LEU A 248 5.49 2.07 13.09
CA LEU A 248 5.67 2.99 11.98
C LEU A 248 7.04 2.75 11.35
N VAL A 249 7.10 2.38 10.06
CA VAL A 249 8.33 2.27 9.28
C VAL A 249 8.37 3.43 8.30
N ALA A 250 9.18 4.44 8.61
CA ALA A 250 9.25 5.68 7.84
C ALA A 250 10.60 5.85 7.15
N ALA A 251 10.65 6.67 6.11
CA ALA A 251 11.85 7.00 5.35
C ALA A 251 12.35 8.40 5.68
N ASP A 252 13.68 8.58 5.77
CA ASP A 252 14.32 9.86 6.08
C ASP A 252 14.15 10.89 4.94
N ARG A 253 13.96 10.43 3.69
CA ARG A 253 13.83 11.26 2.48
C ARG A 253 12.48 11.12 1.80
N ASP A 254 11.44 10.80 2.57
CA ASP A 254 10.08 10.69 2.02
C ASP A 254 9.57 12.07 1.62
N ASP A 255 9.27 12.20 0.34
CA ASP A 255 8.79 13.44 -0.26
C ASP A 255 7.28 13.61 -0.14
N ILE A 256 6.55 12.54 0.22
CA ILE A 256 5.09 12.55 0.41
C ILE A 256 4.79 12.89 1.86
N THR A 257 5.46 12.20 2.80
CA THR A 257 5.30 12.47 4.23
C THR A 257 6.66 12.64 4.90
N ALA A 258 7.01 13.88 5.19
CA ALA A 258 8.31 14.22 5.78
C ALA A 258 8.50 13.64 7.18
N LEU A 259 9.73 13.25 7.53
CA LEU A 259 10.08 12.64 8.80
C LEU A 259 9.57 13.39 10.06
N PRO A 260 9.58 14.74 10.13
CA PRO A 260 8.99 15.45 11.27
C PRO A 260 7.50 15.13 11.50
N ALA A 261 6.73 14.93 10.42
CA ALA A 261 5.33 14.55 10.55
C ALA A 261 5.16 13.11 11.08
N GLN A 262 6.12 12.22 10.79
CA GLN A 262 6.14 10.87 11.35
C GLN A 262 6.38 10.86 12.86
N HIS A 263 7.25 11.73 13.37
CA HIS A 263 7.44 11.89 14.82
C HIS A 263 6.18 12.43 15.50
N VAL A 264 5.50 13.39 14.88
CA VAL A 264 4.22 13.89 15.39
C VAL A 264 3.19 12.76 15.40
N LEU A 265 3.08 12.03 14.29
CA LEU A 265 2.15 10.91 14.18
C LEU A 265 2.40 9.85 15.26
N GLN A 266 3.65 9.47 15.51
CA GLN A 266 4.00 8.52 16.57
C GLN A 266 3.41 8.92 17.92
N GLY A 267 3.49 10.22 18.26
CA GLY A 267 2.96 10.75 19.52
C GLY A 267 1.43 10.77 19.64
N LEU A 268 0.71 10.54 18.55
CA LEU A 268 -0.76 10.47 18.55
C LEU A 268 -1.31 9.07 18.88
N PHE A 269 -0.50 8.02 18.68
CA PHE A 269 -0.89 6.66 19.03
C PHE A 269 -0.71 6.42 20.53
N PRO A 270 -1.58 5.64 21.18
CA PRO A 270 -1.40 5.20 22.57
C PRO A 270 -0.11 4.37 22.78
N ASP A 271 0.22 3.52 21.81
CA ASP A 271 1.40 2.64 21.84
C ASP A 271 1.98 2.50 20.43
N ALA A 272 3.01 3.31 20.12
CA ALA A 272 3.67 3.25 18.82
C ALA A 272 5.19 3.33 18.88
N ARG A 273 5.84 2.49 18.09
CA ARG A 273 7.26 2.53 17.79
C ARG A 273 7.48 3.09 16.38
N LEU A 274 8.46 4.00 16.25
CA LEU A 274 8.91 4.50 14.95
C LEU A 274 10.30 3.94 14.62
N VAL A 275 10.42 3.33 13.45
CA VAL A 275 11.70 2.93 12.84
C VAL A 275 11.91 3.77 11.58
N VAL A 276 13.06 4.45 11.51
CA VAL A 276 13.43 5.28 10.35
C VAL A 276 14.43 4.51 9.50
N VAL A 277 14.07 4.31 8.22
CA VAL A 277 14.95 3.73 7.21
C VAL A 277 15.67 4.85 6.48
N GLU A 278 16.99 4.86 6.57
CA GLU A 278 17.83 5.92 6.02
C GLU A 278 18.13 5.75 4.54
N GLY A 279 18.32 6.89 3.85
CA GLY A 279 18.77 6.94 2.44
C GLY A 279 17.69 6.57 1.42
N VAL A 280 16.42 6.53 1.81
CA VAL A 280 15.29 6.12 0.97
C VAL A 280 14.13 7.12 1.06
N GLY A 281 13.30 7.15 0.01
CA GLY A 281 12.07 7.94 -0.02
C GLY A 281 10.82 7.09 0.23
N HIS A 282 9.74 7.45 -0.43
CA HIS A 282 8.42 6.78 -0.27
C HIS A 282 8.38 5.33 -0.75
N LEU A 283 9.45 4.83 -1.34
CA LEU A 283 9.50 3.48 -1.93
C LEU A 283 10.35 2.51 -1.08
N ILE A 284 10.21 2.53 0.27
CA ILE A 284 10.91 1.59 1.16
C ILE A 284 10.72 0.14 0.68
N HIS A 285 9.50 -0.22 0.31
CA HIS A 285 9.12 -1.55 -0.14
C HIS A 285 9.86 -2.03 -1.40
N TYR A 286 10.40 -1.11 -2.20
CA TYR A 286 11.21 -1.43 -3.38
C TYR A 286 12.71 -1.23 -3.16
N GLU A 287 13.10 -0.13 -2.50
CA GLU A 287 14.49 0.29 -2.40
C GLU A 287 15.22 -0.31 -1.20
N LYS A 288 14.47 -0.59 -0.11
CA LYS A 288 14.97 -1.07 1.18
C LYS A 288 14.06 -2.14 1.82
N PRO A 289 13.58 -3.14 1.03
CA PRO A 289 12.61 -4.13 1.52
C PRO A 289 13.17 -4.99 2.65
N ARG A 290 14.47 -5.25 2.67
CA ARG A 290 15.13 -6.04 3.72
C ARG A 290 15.09 -5.30 5.06
N GLU A 291 15.35 -4.00 5.06
CA GLU A 291 15.30 -3.16 6.25
C GLU A 291 13.86 -3.05 6.78
N ALA A 292 12.88 -2.94 5.88
CA ALA A 292 11.47 -2.96 6.27
C ALA A 292 11.07 -4.32 6.88
N ALA A 293 11.45 -5.43 6.24
CA ALA A 293 11.16 -6.77 6.75
C ALA A 293 11.81 -7.01 8.11
N ALA A 294 13.07 -6.59 8.31
CA ALA A 294 13.77 -6.72 9.59
C ALA A 294 13.07 -5.94 10.73
N ALA A 295 12.61 -4.69 10.45
CA ALA A 295 11.85 -3.91 11.42
C ALA A 295 10.50 -4.57 11.76
N ILE A 296 9.84 -5.15 10.77
CA ILE A 296 8.58 -5.89 10.96
C ILE A 296 8.83 -7.15 11.80
N GLU A 297 9.82 -7.97 11.46
CA GLU A 297 10.13 -9.19 12.21
C GLU A 297 10.50 -8.91 13.67
N GLU A 298 11.30 -7.87 13.92
CA GLU A 298 11.64 -7.45 15.29
C GLU A 298 10.40 -7.03 16.08
N PHE A 299 9.43 -6.38 15.44
CA PHE A 299 8.18 -5.97 16.08
C PHE A 299 7.23 -7.14 16.30
N LEU A 300 7.27 -8.17 15.47
CA LEU A 300 6.43 -9.37 15.57
C LEU A 300 6.98 -10.41 16.55
N ALA A 301 8.25 -10.36 16.89
CA ALA A 301 8.88 -11.24 17.87
C ALA A 301 8.34 -10.97 19.29
#